data_65f766b2cede9850ffc7e4baf86cd07e
#
_entry.id   65f766b2cede9850ffc7e4baf86cd07e
#
_cell.length_a   1.000
_cell.length_b   1.000
_cell.length_c   1.000
_cell.angle_alpha   90.00
_cell.angle_beta   90.00
_cell.angle_gamma   90.00
#
_symmetry.space_group_name_H-M   'P 1'
#
loop_
_entity.id
_entity.type
_entity.pdbx_description
1 polymer ?
#
loop_
_entity_poly.entity_id
_entity_poly.type
_entity_poly.pdbx_seq_one_letter_code
_entity_poly.pdbx_strand_id
1 'polypeptide(L)'
;SADVLKAMRRGHYTPEALLSAVEGVAKLWPRFGLGADILMGFPGETEAHALETLEVVRSLPLTYAHVFPYSARPGTVAAELPDQVGKAVRQERAARVRAVVEAKREAFWKDTLTCERLLVALDCNEDAGSASGQHGVDECYVPCRLRTPLRGEGHTLIPVRPVSVSRKGVIVEPVQP
;
A
#
# COMPACT_ATOMS: atom_id res chain seq x y z
N SER A 1 1.22 9.01 -15.09
CA SER A 1 1.49 9.73 -16.35
C SER A 1 2.39 10.94 -16.12
N ALA A 2 3.42 11.11 -16.95
CA ALA A 2 4.34 12.23 -16.85
C ALA A 2 3.64 13.59 -17.04
N ASP A 3 2.68 13.67 -17.95
CA ASP A 3 1.94 14.90 -18.23
C ASP A 3 1.06 15.30 -17.02
N VAL A 4 0.41 14.34 -16.40
CA VAL A 4 -0.37 14.60 -15.18
C VAL A 4 0.54 15.02 -14.02
N LEU A 5 1.69 14.36 -13.82
CA LEU A 5 2.69 14.78 -12.81
C LEU A 5 3.14 16.21 -13.03
N LYS A 6 3.43 16.60 -14.29
CA LYS A 6 3.79 17.97 -14.64
C LYS A 6 2.66 18.96 -14.33
N ALA A 7 1.41 18.62 -14.68
CA ALA A 7 0.23 19.44 -14.36
C ALA A 7 0.02 19.60 -12.85
N MET A 8 0.34 18.58 -12.06
CA MET A 8 0.34 18.59 -10.59
C MET A 8 1.54 19.31 -9.98
N ARG A 9 2.44 19.90 -10.79
CA ARG A 9 3.73 20.49 -10.35
C ARG A 9 4.66 19.48 -9.65
N ARG A 10 4.56 18.20 -10.02
CA ARG A 10 5.41 17.09 -9.56
C ARG A 10 6.31 16.53 -10.67
N GLY A 11 6.58 17.31 -11.71
CA GLY A 11 7.40 16.91 -12.86
C GLY A 11 8.92 16.84 -12.62
N HIS A 12 9.36 16.81 -11.36
CA HIS A 12 10.78 16.65 -11.00
C HIS A 12 11.25 15.19 -11.05
N TYR A 13 10.37 14.25 -11.28
CA TYR A 13 10.66 12.83 -11.56
C TYR A 13 9.73 12.30 -12.65
N THR A 14 10.14 11.22 -13.32
CA THR A 14 9.34 10.54 -14.33
C THR A 14 8.95 9.13 -13.88
N PRO A 15 7.94 8.52 -14.48
CA PRO A 15 7.60 7.13 -14.21
C PRO A 15 8.78 6.16 -14.40
N GLU A 16 9.62 6.37 -15.45
CA GLU A 16 10.79 5.55 -15.73
C GLU A 16 11.86 5.69 -14.63
N ALA A 17 12.11 6.92 -14.18
CA ALA A 17 13.06 7.17 -13.09
C ALA A 17 12.59 6.50 -11.78
N LEU A 18 11.28 6.54 -11.51
CA LEU A 18 10.69 5.85 -10.36
C LEU A 18 10.85 4.33 -10.46
N LEU A 19 10.53 3.75 -11.62
CA LEU A 19 10.69 2.31 -11.86
C LEU A 19 12.14 1.88 -11.67
N SER A 20 13.08 2.60 -12.28
CA SER A 20 14.53 2.32 -12.17
C SER A 20 15.02 2.40 -10.71
N ALA A 21 14.57 3.40 -9.95
CA ALA A 21 14.92 3.54 -8.54
C ALA A 21 14.41 2.35 -7.71
N VAL A 22 13.15 1.94 -7.92
CA VAL A 22 12.55 0.79 -7.24
C VAL A 22 13.23 -0.52 -7.61
N GLU A 23 13.60 -0.72 -8.88
CA GLU A 23 14.42 -1.87 -9.32
C GLU A 23 15.77 -1.89 -8.61
N GLY A 24 16.40 -0.73 -8.43
CA GLY A 24 17.63 -0.61 -7.65
C GLY A 24 17.46 -1.08 -6.20
N VAL A 25 16.37 -0.67 -5.55
CA VAL A 25 16.04 -1.13 -4.18
C VAL A 25 15.79 -2.63 -4.15
N ALA A 26 15.02 -3.17 -5.10
CA ALA A 26 14.68 -4.60 -5.16
C ALA A 26 15.92 -5.51 -5.34
N LYS A 27 16.99 -5.01 -5.95
CA LYS A 27 18.27 -5.74 -6.06
C LYS A 27 19.02 -5.83 -4.73
N LEU A 28 18.84 -4.82 -3.85
CA LEU A 28 19.51 -4.76 -2.55
C LEU A 28 18.71 -5.45 -1.45
N TRP A 29 17.38 -5.33 -1.51
CA TRP A 29 16.46 -5.90 -0.54
C TRP A 29 15.46 -6.82 -1.24
N PRO A 30 15.64 -8.14 -1.15
CA PRO A 30 14.74 -9.10 -1.79
C PRO A 30 13.29 -9.00 -1.32
N ARG A 31 13.07 -8.56 -0.07
CA ARG A 31 11.74 -8.33 0.51
C ARG A 31 11.70 -6.95 1.17
N PHE A 32 10.77 -6.11 0.73
CA PHE A 32 10.53 -4.78 1.31
C PHE A 32 9.07 -4.37 1.11
N GLY A 33 8.56 -3.50 1.97
CA GLY A 33 7.25 -2.88 1.81
C GLY A 33 7.35 -1.63 0.93
N LEU A 34 6.57 -1.57 -0.15
CA LEU A 34 6.46 -0.40 -1.01
C LEU A 34 5.04 0.13 -0.97
N GLY A 35 4.86 1.30 -0.36
CA GLY A 35 3.59 2.03 -0.32
C GLY A 35 3.54 3.19 -1.29
N ALA A 36 2.33 3.56 -1.73
CA ALA A 36 2.12 4.73 -2.58
C ALA A 36 0.78 5.42 -2.30
N ASP A 37 0.76 6.74 -2.52
CA ASP A 37 -0.46 7.52 -2.64
C ASP A 37 -0.72 7.82 -4.11
N ILE A 38 -1.87 7.40 -4.64
CA ILE A 38 -2.22 7.49 -6.05
C ILE A 38 -3.49 8.31 -6.19
N LEU A 39 -3.42 9.41 -6.94
CA LEU A 39 -4.54 10.27 -7.24
C LEU A 39 -5.00 10.03 -8.68
N MET A 40 -6.30 9.76 -8.86
CA MET A 40 -6.90 9.49 -10.17
C MET A 40 -7.93 10.56 -10.54
N GLY A 41 -7.98 10.94 -11.82
CA GLY A 41 -8.93 11.92 -12.33
C GLY A 41 -8.57 13.36 -12.01
N PHE A 42 -7.29 13.70 -11.98
CA PHE A 42 -6.83 15.09 -11.90
C PHE A 42 -7.36 15.88 -13.14
N PRO A 43 -7.65 17.19 -13.04
CA PRO A 43 -8.08 17.99 -14.20
C PRO A 43 -7.14 17.81 -15.40
N GLY A 44 -7.72 17.57 -16.60
CA GLY A 44 -6.97 17.26 -17.81
C GLY A 44 -6.48 15.81 -17.94
N GLU A 45 -6.71 14.94 -16.96
CA GLU A 45 -6.36 13.52 -17.08
C GLU A 45 -7.26 12.85 -18.13
N THR A 46 -6.67 12.37 -19.22
CA THR A 46 -7.33 11.59 -20.27
C THR A 46 -7.41 10.11 -19.90
N GLU A 47 -8.14 9.32 -20.69
CA GLU A 47 -8.14 7.86 -20.51
C GLU A 47 -6.76 7.25 -20.80
N ALA A 48 -6.01 7.78 -21.78
CA ALA A 48 -4.65 7.36 -22.05
C ALA A 48 -3.75 7.57 -20.82
N HIS A 49 -3.81 8.74 -20.18
CA HIS A 49 -3.04 9.03 -18.96
C HIS A 49 -3.43 8.09 -17.80
N ALA A 50 -4.70 7.75 -17.66
CA ALA A 50 -5.16 6.80 -16.63
C ALA A 50 -4.62 5.39 -16.89
N LEU A 51 -4.55 4.95 -18.15
CA LEU A 51 -3.96 3.67 -18.54
C LEU A 51 -2.45 3.65 -18.30
N GLU A 52 -1.71 4.71 -18.63
CA GLU A 52 -0.28 4.83 -18.30
C GLU A 52 -0.04 4.67 -16.79
N THR A 53 -0.85 5.34 -15.97
CA THR A 53 -0.76 5.21 -14.51
C THR A 53 -1.02 3.77 -14.08
N LEU A 54 -2.00 3.10 -14.67
CA LEU A 54 -2.32 1.71 -14.36
C LEU A 54 -1.17 0.77 -14.71
N GLU A 55 -0.48 0.97 -15.84
CA GLU A 55 0.69 0.18 -16.25
C GLU A 55 1.87 0.38 -15.28
N VAL A 56 2.14 1.61 -14.85
CA VAL A 56 3.17 1.87 -13.83
C VAL A 56 2.83 1.16 -12.52
N VAL A 57 1.57 1.21 -12.08
CA VAL A 57 1.12 0.50 -10.87
C VAL A 57 1.26 -1.02 -11.01
N ARG A 58 1.02 -1.57 -12.22
CA ARG A 58 1.25 -2.99 -12.50
C ARG A 58 2.73 -3.38 -12.42
N SER A 59 3.61 -2.52 -12.91
CA SER A 59 5.06 -2.77 -12.95
C SER A 59 5.73 -2.63 -11.57
N LEU A 60 5.24 -1.72 -10.71
CA LEU A 60 5.80 -1.51 -9.38
C LEU A 60 5.47 -2.69 -8.43
N PRO A 61 6.40 -3.14 -7.58
CA PRO A 61 6.16 -4.17 -6.55
C PRO A 61 5.44 -3.57 -5.33
N LEU A 62 4.29 -2.94 -5.56
CA LEU A 62 3.49 -2.33 -4.50
C LEU A 62 2.96 -3.39 -3.54
N THR A 63 3.11 -3.15 -2.25
CA THR A 63 2.54 -3.98 -1.18
C THR A 63 1.25 -3.37 -0.64
N TYR A 64 1.09 -2.06 -0.76
CA TYR A 64 -0.16 -1.34 -0.50
C TYR A 64 -0.20 -0.01 -1.25
N ALA A 65 -1.37 0.58 -1.41
CA ALA A 65 -1.50 1.98 -1.84
C ALA A 65 -2.83 2.59 -1.39
N HIS A 66 -2.78 3.87 -1.10
CA HIS A 66 -3.99 4.68 -0.95
C HIS A 66 -4.35 5.27 -2.31
N VAL A 67 -5.51 4.91 -2.84
CA VAL A 67 -5.98 5.37 -4.15
C VAL A 67 -7.16 6.32 -3.97
N PHE A 68 -6.95 7.58 -4.31
CA PHE A 68 -7.92 8.65 -4.14
C PHE A 68 -8.48 9.11 -5.49
N PRO A 69 -9.81 9.16 -5.68
CA PRO A 69 -10.38 9.96 -6.76
C PRO A 69 -10.15 11.44 -6.43
N TYR A 70 -9.72 12.23 -7.42
CA TYR A 70 -9.54 13.67 -7.23
C TYR A 70 -10.79 14.32 -6.67
N SER A 71 -10.61 15.19 -5.72
CA SER A 71 -11.66 16.01 -5.11
C SER A 71 -11.23 17.47 -5.10
N ALA A 72 -11.95 18.32 -5.84
CA ALA A 72 -11.66 19.74 -5.87
C ALA A 72 -11.79 20.34 -4.45
N ARG A 73 -10.79 21.12 -4.06
CA ARG A 73 -10.77 21.86 -2.80
C ARG A 73 -10.86 23.35 -3.10
N PRO A 74 -11.83 24.10 -2.54
CA PRO A 74 -11.94 25.54 -2.75
C PRO A 74 -10.62 26.25 -2.48
N GLY A 75 -10.27 27.22 -3.31
CA GLY A 75 -9.06 28.03 -3.18
C GLY A 75 -7.77 27.33 -3.67
N THR A 76 -7.86 26.15 -4.28
CA THR A 76 -6.71 25.51 -4.92
C THR A 76 -6.67 25.76 -6.41
N VAL A 77 -5.46 25.95 -6.98
CA VAL A 77 -5.28 26.10 -8.44
C VAL A 77 -5.93 24.95 -9.20
N ALA A 78 -5.84 23.73 -8.70
CA ALA A 78 -6.41 22.55 -9.34
C ALA A 78 -7.95 22.61 -9.45
N ALA A 79 -8.64 23.27 -8.53
CA ALA A 79 -10.09 23.43 -8.59
C ALA A 79 -10.54 24.38 -9.73
N GLU A 80 -9.64 25.28 -10.17
CA GLU A 80 -9.89 26.28 -11.21
C GLU A 80 -9.39 25.86 -12.59
N LEU A 81 -8.66 24.72 -12.67
CA LEU A 81 -8.18 24.21 -13.95
C LEU A 81 -9.37 23.80 -14.85
N PRO A 82 -9.24 23.99 -16.17
CA PRO A 82 -10.21 23.46 -17.13
C PRO A 82 -10.19 21.92 -17.14
N ASP A 83 -11.07 21.33 -17.94
CA ASP A 83 -11.13 19.89 -18.20
C ASP A 83 -11.28 19.03 -16.92
N GLN A 84 -12.14 19.49 -16.02
CA GLN A 84 -12.51 18.74 -14.82
C GLN A 84 -13.08 17.38 -15.18
N VAL A 85 -12.46 16.31 -14.72
CA VAL A 85 -12.94 14.94 -14.95
C VAL A 85 -14.23 14.68 -14.16
N GLY A 86 -15.24 14.11 -14.78
CA GLY A 86 -16.53 13.81 -14.13
C GLY A 86 -16.39 12.83 -12.97
N LYS A 87 -17.22 12.98 -11.93
CA LYS A 87 -17.15 12.19 -10.69
C LYS A 87 -17.18 10.68 -10.94
N ALA A 88 -18.07 10.21 -11.82
CA ALA A 88 -18.20 8.79 -12.13
C ALA A 88 -16.91 8.22 -12.77
N VAL A 89 -16.30 8.98 -13.69
CA VAL A 89 -15.04 8.59 -14.35
C VAL A 89 -13.87 8.53 -13.34
N ARG A 90 -13.76 9.53 -12.46
CA ARG A 90 -12.74 9.53 -11.40
C ARG A 90 -12.86 8.30 -10.48
N GLN A 91 -14.10 7.98 -10.08
CA GLN A 91 -14.36 6.83 -9.22
C GLN A 91 -14.05 5.50 -9.93
N GLU A 92 -14.42 5.37 -11.19
CA GLU A 92 -14.17 4.20 -12.01
C GLU A 92 -12.66 3.99 -12.20
N ARG A 93 -11.91 5.03 -12.59
CA ARG A 93 -10.44 4.97 -12.72
C ARG A 93 -9.75 4.58 -11.41
N ALA A 94 -10.17 5.18 -10.30
CA ALA A 94 -9.65 4.81 -8.98
C ALA A 94 -10.00 3.37 -8.60
N ALA A 95 -11.17 2.86 -8.97
CA ALA A 95 -11.56 1.47 -8.72
C ALA A 95 -10.67 0.48 -9.49
N ARG A 96 -10.36 0.76 -10.77
CA ARG A 96 -9.42 -0.06 -11.56
C ARG A 96 -8.04 -0.16 -10.90
N VAL A 97 -7.50 0.95 -10.44
CA VAL A 97 -6.20 0.97 -9.77
C VAL A 97 -6.27 0.22 -8.43
N ARG A 98 -7.33 0.43 -7.63
CA ARG A 98 -7.50 -0.31 -6.36
C ARG A 98 -7.54 -1.81 -6.57
N ALA A 99 -8.20 -2.30 -7.60
CA ALA A 99 -8.26 -3.74 -7.89
C ALA A 99 -6.87 -4.34 -8.15
N VAL A 100 -6.00 -3.62 -8.87
CA VAL A 100 -4.62 -4.06 -9.11
C VAL A 100 -3.81 -4.05 -7.81
N VAL A 101 -3.90 -2.97 -7.02
CA VAL A 101 -3.20 -2.86 -5.73
C VAL A 101 -3.64 -3.96 -4.77
N GLU A 102 -4.94 -4.25 -4.70
CA GLU A 102 -5.47 -5.31 -3.83
C GLU A 102 -4.92 -6.68 -4.21
N ALA A 103 -4.92 -7.01 -5.51
CA ALA A 103 -4.34 -8.27 -5.98
C ALA A 103 -2.85 -8.40 -5.64
N LYS A 104 -2.08 -7.31 -5.77
CA LYS A 104 -0.66 -7.27 -5.38
C LYS A 104 -0.47 -7.45 -3.87
N ARG A 105 -1.28 -6.77 -3.06
CA ARG A 105 -1.28 -6.90 -1.61
C ARG A 105 -1.53 -8.33 -1.17
N GLU A 106 -2.57 -8.96 -1.72
CA GLU A 106 -2.87 -10.37 -1.41
C GLU A 106 -1.73 -11.31 -1.82
N ALA A 107 -1.12 -11.09 -2.99
CA ALA A 107 0.02 -11.86 -3.43
C ALA A 107 1.21 -11.71 -2.47
N PHE A 108 1.52 -10.47 -2.04
CA PHE A 108 2.58 -10.20 -1.07
C PHE A 108 2.32 -10.87 0.29
N TRP A 109 1.07 -10.84 0.77
CA TRP A 109 0.72 -11.53 2.02
C TRP A 109 0.88 -13.05 1.92
N LYS A 110 0.55 -13.64 0.75
CA LYS A 110 0.79 -15.06 0.50
C LYS A 110 2.28 -15.39 0.45
N ASP A 111 3.07 -14.53 -0.20
CA ASP A 111 4.53 -14.66 -0.24
C ASP A 111 5.15 -14.57 1.17
N THR A 112 4.58 -13.76 2.05
CA THR A 112 5.00 -13.66 3.45
C THR A 112 4.99 -15.03 4.17
N LEU A 113 4.15 -15.98 3.75
CA LEU A 113 4.13 -17.33 4.34
C LEU A 113 5.40 -18.14 4.06
N THR A 114 6.23 -17.73 3.12
CA THR A 114 7.51 -18.39 2.82
C THR A 114 8.64 -17.95 3.78
N CYS A 115 8.41 -16.89 4.56
CA CYS A 115 9.38 -16.41 5.52
C CYS A 115 9.45 -17.35 6.73
N GLU A 116 10.64 -17.75 7.10
CA GLU A 116 10.86 -18.57 8.31
C GLU A 116 10.62 -17.77 9.60
N ARG A 117 10.95 -16.48 9.56
CA ARG A 117 10.86 -15.58 10.71
C ARG A 117 10.57 -14.15 10.24
N LEU A 118 9.72 -13.47 10.99
CA LEU A 118 9.40 -12.05 10.86
C LEU A 118 9.55 -11.37 12.23
N LEU A 119 9.73 -10.06 12.22
CA LEU A 119 9.63 -9.23 13.42
C LEU A 119 8.33 -8.44 13.36
N VAL A 120 7.48 -8.59 14.35
CA VAL A 120 6.20 -7.88 14.44
C VAL A 120 6.24 -6.89 15.59
N ALA A 121 5.96 -5.62 15.27
CA ALA A 121 5.68 -4.60 16.26
C ALA A 121 4.21 -4.70 16.67
N LEU A 122 3.96 -5.13 17.90
CA LEU A 122 2.59 -5.25 18.42
C LEU A 122 2.03 -3.88 18.80
N ASP A 123 0.76 -3.67 18.50
CA ASP A 123 0.03 -2.50 18.98
C ASP A 123 -0.25 -2.64 20.48
N CYS A 124 0.01 -1.57 21.22
CA CYS A 124 -0.35 -1.47 22.62
C CYS A 124 -1.84 -1.13 22.76
N ASN A 125 -2.69 -2.10 22.65
CA ASN A 125 -4.05 -1.94 23.11
C ASN A 125 -4.17 -2.53 24.51
N GLU A 126 -4.57 -1.69 25.47
CA GLU A 126 -4.84 -2.08 26.87
C GLU A 126 -5.93 -3.15 26.99
N ASP A 127 -6.67 -3.42 25.91
CA ASP A 127 -7.69 -4.47 25.81
C ASP A 127 -7.10 -5.82 25.38
N ALA A 128 -6.09 -6.33 26.08
CA ALA A 128 -5.56 -7.69 25.88
C ALA A 128 -6.61 -8.82 26.07
N GLY A 129 -7.82 -8.47 26.48
CA GLY A 129 -9.00 -9.34 26.60
C GLY A 129 -10.01 -9.19 25.47
N SER A 130 -9.80 -8.30 24.50
CA SER A 130 -10.72 -8.12 23.37
C SER A 130 -10.74 -9.35 22.47
N ALA A 131 -11.95 -9.72 22.02
CA ALA A 131 -12.17 -10.82 21.05
C ALA A 131 -11.44 -10.63 19.71
N SER A 132 -10.82 -9.47 19.47
CA SER A 132 -10.02 -9.17 18.27
C SER A 132 -8.60 -9.74 18.28
N GLY A 133 -8.07 -10.18 19.44
CA GLY A 133 -6.71 -10.69 19.57
C GLY A 133 -5.64 -9.60 19.44
N GLN A 134 -4.40 -9.91 19.84
CA GLN A 134 -3.26 -9.00 19.65
C GLN A 134 -2.87 -8.90 18.16
N HIS A 135 -2.63 -7.68 17.71
CA HIS A 135 -2.25 -7.39 16.33
C HIS A 135 -1.11 -6.38 16.29
N GLY A 136 -0.52 -6.24 15.13
CA GLY A 136 0.59 -5.33 14.86
C GLY A 136 0.96 -5.37 13.39
N VAL A 137 2.16 -4.89 13.07
CA VAL A 137 2.70 -4.92 11.71
C VAL A 137 4.09 -5.52 11.68
N ASP A 138 4.43 -6.20 10.59
CA ASP A 138 5.79 -6.67 10.36
C ASP A 138 6.69 -5.55 9.79
N GLU A 139 7.96 -5.85 9.56
CA GLU A 139 8.95 -4.94 8.99
C GLU A 139 8.63 -4.42 7.58
N CYS A 140 7.64 -5.01 6.92
CA CYS A 140 7.11 -4.57 5.62
C CYS A 140 5.71 -3.95 5.71
N TYR A 141 5.26 -3.58 6.92
CA TYR A 141 3.92 -3.05 7.19
C TYR A 141 2.78 -4.02 6.84
N VAL A 142 3.05 -5.34 6.81
CA VAL A 142 1.99 -6.33 6.68
C VAL A 142 1.24 -6.44 8.00
N PRO A 143 -0.09 -6.24 8.00
CA PRO A 143 -0.89 -6.44 9.20
C PRO A 143 -0.77 -7.89 9.68
N CYS A 144 -0.37 -8.06 10.93
CA CYS A 144 -0.20 -9.35 11.57
C CYS A 144 -1.12 -9.49 12.77
N ARG A 145 -1.67 -10.67 12.95
CA ARG A 145 -2.47 -11.01 14.14
C ARG A 145 -1.91 -12.25 14.79
N LEU A 146 -1.68 -12.19 16.10
CA LEU A 146 -1.27 -13.35 16.88
C LEU A 146 -2.38 -14.38 16.92
N ARG A 147 -2.05 -15.63 16.64
CA ARG A 147 -2.97 -16.77 16.79
C ARG A 147 -3.30 -17.02 18.26
N THR A 148 -2.30 -16.92 19.13
CA THR A 148 -2.43 -17.04 20.57
C THR A 148 -1.90 -15.77 21.22
N PRO A 149 -2.69 -15.05 22.01
CA PRO A 149 -2.24 -13.84 22.69
C PRO A 149 -1.09 -14.12 23.64
N LEU A 150 -0.11 -13.22 23.65
CA LEU A 150 0.96 -13.22 24.64
C LEU A 150 0.49 -12.54 25.92
N ARG A 151 0.89 -13.06 27.08
CA ARG A 151 0.74 -12.39 28.36
C ARG A 151 1.95 -11.51 28.59
N GLY A 152 1.76 -10.21 28.75
CA GLY A 152 2.82 -9.24 29.03
C GLY A 152 2.38 -7.83 28.70
N GLU A 153 2.98 -6.86 29.37
CA GLU A 153 2.74 -5.43 29.17
C GLU A 153 3.77 -4.85 28.19
N GLY A 154 3.34 -3.96 27.29
CA GLY A 154 4.19 -3.04 26.57
C GLY A 154 4.31 -3.25 25.06
N HIS A 155 4.86 -2.25 24.41
CA HIS A 155 5.29 -2.28 23.00
C HIS A 155 6.40 -3.29 22.83
N THR A 156 6.10 -4.39 22.20
CA THR A 156 7.09 -5.46 22.06
C THR A 156 7.30 -5.77 20.59
N LEU A 157 8.53 -5.66 20.16
CA LEU A 157 8.98 -6.22 18.90
C LEU A 157 9.24 -7.71 19.11
N ILE A 158 8.45 -8.57 18.51
CA ILE A 158 8.53 -10.01 18.74
C ILE A 158 8.88 -10.78 17.48
N PRO A 159 9.74 -11.80 17.56
CA PRO A 159 9.93 -12.74 16.47
C PRO A 159 8.71 -13.67 16.35
N VAL A 160 8.24 -13.80 15.13
CA VAL A 160 7.07 -14.63 14.82
C VAL A 160 7.32 -15.47 13.57
N ARG A 161 6.55 -16.53 13.42
CA ARG A 161 6.44 -17.33 12.20
C ARG A 161 5.07 -17.09 11.59
N PRO A 162 4.96 -16.82 10.28
CA PRO A 162 3.68 -16.73 9.59
C PRO A 162 3.04 -18.13 9.47
N VAL A 163 1.71 -18.18 9.60
CA VAL A 163 0.95 -19.43 9.60
C VAL A 163 -0.07 -19.50 8.48
N SER A 164 -0.83 -18.42 8.30
CA SER A 164 -1.88 -18.36 7.27
C SER A 164 -2.24 -16.92 6.91
N VAL A 165 -2.89 -16.73 5.78
CA VAL A 165 -3.44 -15.44 5.37
C VAL A 165 -4.91 -15.36 5.72
N SER A 166 -5.35 -14.23 6.21
CA SER A 166 -6.75 -13.88 6.47
C SER A 166 -7.17 -12.68 5.62
N ARG A 167 -8.45 -12.30 5.66
CA ARG A 167 -8.95 -11.08 5.00
C ARG A 167 -8.34 -9.77 5.57
N LYS A 168 -7.76 -9.82 6.77
CA LYS A 168 -7.26 -8.64 7.49
C LYS A 168 -5.73 -8.62 7.64
N GLY A 169 -5.02 -9.58 7.07
CA GLY A 169 -3.57 -9.70 7.20
C GLY A 169 -3.11 -11.14 7.42
N VAL A 170 -1.91 -11.31 7.92
CA VAL A 170 -1.27 -12.59 8.17
C VAL A 170 -1.49 -13.03 9.62
N ILE A 171 -1.85 -14.29 9.82
CA ILE A 171 -1.89 -14.92 11.14
C ILE A 171 -0.49 -15.41 11.45
N VAL A 172 0.01 -15.09 12.62
CA VAL A 172 1.38 -15.40 13.05
C VAL A 172 1.40 -16.08 14.43
N GLU A 173 2.44 -16.84 14.68
CA GLU A 173 2.73 -17.46 15.98
C GLU A 173 4.09 -16.99 16.49
N PRO A 174 4.25 -16.70 17.80
CA PRO A 174 5.54 -16.38 18.36
C PRO A 174 6.54 -17.53 18.15
N VAL A 175 7.76 -17.19 17.81
CA VAL A 175 8.89 -18.14 17.80
C VAL A 175 9.54 -18.06 19.17
N GLN A 176 9.65 -19.19 19.86
CA GLN A 176 10.42 -19.25 21.10
C GLN A 176 11.90 -18.93 20.80
N PRO A 177 12.56 -18.18 21.68
CA PRO A 177 13.96 -17.82 21.53
C PRO A 177 14.89 -19.03 21.48
#